data_ca9345224037932e7ed60da15231ad10
#
_entry.id   ca9345224037932e7ed60da15231ad10
#
_cell.length_a   1.000
_cell.length_b   1.000
_cell.length_c   1.000
_cell.angle_alpha   90.00
_cell.angle_beta   90.00
_cell.angle_gamma   90.00
#
_symmetry.space_group_name_H-M   'P 1'
#
loop_
_entity.id
_entity.type
_entity.pdbx_description
1 polymer ?
#
loop_
_entity_poly.entity_id
_entity_poly.type
_entity_poly.pdbx_seq_one_letter_code
_entity_poly.pdbx_strand_id
1 'polypeptide(L)'
;MFELSPQERVELAKFIINNTPKHMGVIASGHCAEKVEDQIREAQTVIDAGVDAYVFISNQFAKENESEDVAKKNIEYLLDHIDGDMFGVYECPAPYKRLLSPELLKWCAETEKFAFLKDTCCDLDQLEAKCKAVEGTGLKIFNANAATLLRSMEMGCAGYSGVMANFHPDLYVWLCKNYKEQPEKAQELMNFLGAAS
;
A
#
# COMPACT_ATOMS: atom_id res chain seq x y z
N MET A 1 8.94 8.47 -8.88
CA MET A 1 7.61 9.10 -8.88
C MET A 1 7.67 10.57 -8.46
N PHE A 2 8.32 10.91 -7.36
CA PHE A 2 8.43 12.32 -6.90
C PHE A 2 9.18 13.25 -7.86
N GLU A 3 10.09 12.69 -8.66
CA GLU A 3 10.87 13.41 -9.69
C GLU A 3 10.12 13.61 -11.01
N LEU A 4 8.97 12.95 -11.20
CA LEU A 4 8.17 13.06 -12.41
C LEU A 4 7.13 14.17 -12.28
N SER A 5 6.93 14.94 -13.35
CA SER A 5 5.81 15.86 -13.46
C SER A 5 4.46 15.12 -13.44
N PRO A 6 3.35 15.79 -13.11
CA PRO A 6 2.02 15.15 -13.15
C PRO A 6 1.72 14.49 -14.50
N GLN A 7 2.09 15.13 -15.61
CA GLN A 7 1.90 14.59 -16.94
C GLN A 7 2.70 13.32 -17.18
N GLU A 8 3.99 13.30 -16.81
CA GLU A 8 4.85 12.12 -16.96
C GLU A 8 4.35 10.95 -16.11
N ARG A 9 3.76 11.19 -14.92
CA ARG A 9 3.16 10.14 -14.10
C ARG A 9 1.99 9.46 -14.82
N VAL A 10 1.13 10.26 -15.47
CA VAL A 10 -0.02 9.74 -16.24
C VAL A 10 0.46 8.95 -17.46
N GLU A 11 1.45 9.45 -18.17
CA GLU A 11 2.04 8.76 -19.34
C GLU A 11 2.67 7.43 -18.92
N LEU A 12 3.39 7.41 -17.80
CA LEU A 12 3.97 6.19 -17.24
C LEU A 12 2.88 5.19 -16.83
N ALA A 13 1.82 5.64 -16.15
CA ALA A 13 0.69 4.80 -15.78
C ALA A 13 0.04 4.15 -17.01
N LYS A 14 -0.26 4.92 -18.05
CA LYS A 14 -0.80 4.43 -19.31
C LYS A 14 0.15 3.44 -20.01
N PHE A 15 1.44 3.73 -20.00
CA PHE A 15 2.43 2.81 -20.57
C PHE A 15 2.43 1.46 -19.84
N ILE A 16 2.44 1.48 -18.50
CA ILE A 16 2.41 0.26 -17.68
C ILE A 16 1.11 -0.50 -17.92
N ILE A 17 -0.05 0.15 -17.88
CA ILE A 17 -1.35 -0.49 -18.13
C ILE A 17 -1.36 -1.20 -19.49
N ASN A 18 -0.90 -0.54 -20.53
CA ASN A 18 -0.90 -1.09 -21.89
C ASN A 18 0.07 -2.27 -22.08
N ASN A 19 1.09 -2.40 -21.22
CA ASN A 19 2.10 -3.45 -21.31
C ASN A 19 1.97 -4.51 -20.20
N THR A 20 0.99 -4.38 -19.30
CA THR A 20 0.74 -5.33 -18.22
C THR A 20 -0.26 -6.41 -18.67
N PRO A 21 0.02 -7.69 -18.40
CA PRO A 21 -0.95 -8.76 -18.66
C PRO A 21 -2.26 -8.54 -17.90
N LYS A 22 -3.41 -8.82 -18.53
CA LYS A 22 -4.75 -8.56 -17.98
C LYS A 22 -5.06 -9.21 -16.62
N HIS A 23 -4.30 -10.23 -16.21
CA HIS A 23 -4.47 -10.88 -14.93
C HIS A 23 -3.69 -10.24 -13.78
N MET A 24 -2.93 -9.19 -14.08
CA MET A 24 -2.14 -8.42 -13.10
C MET A 24 -2.76 -7.04 -12.94
N GLY A 25 -3.08 -6.66 -11.70
CA GLY A 25 -3.55 -5.32 -11.39
C GLY A 25 -2.44 -4.28 -11.46
N VAL A 26 -2.77 -3.09 -11.95
CA VAL A 26 -1.90 -1.92 -11.97
C VAL A 26 -2.41 -0.91 -10.95
N ILE A 27 -1.59 -0.60 -9.97
CA ILE A 27 -1.88 0.42 -8.96
C ILE A 27 -0.90 1.58 -9.10
N ALA A 28 -1.35 2.80 -8.89
CA ALA A 28 -0.48 3.97 -8.96
C ALA A 28 -0.85 5.03 -7.94
N SER A 29 0.08 5.94 -7.68
CA SER A 29 -0.05 7.09 -6.78
C SER A 29 0.39 8.34 -7.51
N GLY A 30 0.00 9.53 -7.04
CA GLY A 30 0.37 10.78 -7.68
C GLY A 30 0.09 12.05 -6.90
N HIS A 31 -0.59 12.01 -5.75
CA HIS A 31 -0.95 13.19 -4.98
C HIS A 31 0.23 13.70 -4.12
N CYS A 32 1.13 14.44 -4.74
CA CYS A 32 2.33 14.97 -4.09
C CYS A 32 2.33 16.50 -3.97
N ALA A 33 1.27 17.16 -4.44
CA ALA A 33 1.12 18.61 -4.35
C ALA A 33 0.87 19.07 -2.91
N GLU A 34 1.25 20.33 -2.60
CA GLU A 34 1.00 20.93 -1.28
C GLU A 34 -0.48 21.26 -1.05
N LYS A 35 -1.18 21.70 -2.10
CA LYS A 35 -2.60 22.08 -2.01
C LYS A 35 -3.50 20.89 -2.27
N VAL A 36 -4.51 20.73 -1.44
CA VAL A 36 -5.45 19.60 -1.55
C VAL A 36 -6.20 19.59 -2.89
N GLU A 37 -6.53 20.76 -3.46
CA GLU A 37 -7.19 20.83 -4.76
C GLU A 37 -6.30 20.33 -5.90
N ASP A 38 -4.99 20.55 -5.78
CA ASP A 38 -4.01 20.01 -6.73
C ASP A 38 -3.83 18.51 -6.53
N GLN A 39 -3.81 18.03 -5.29
CA GLN A 39 -3.77 16.59 -4.98
C GLN A 39 -4.99 15.86 -5.56
N ILE A 40 -6.19 16.45 -5.44
CA ILE A 40 -7.42 15.89 -6.03
C ILE A 40 -7.28 15.78 -7.55
N ARG A 41 -6.80 16.84 -8.22
CA ARG A 41 -6.59 16.80 -9.67
C ARG A 41 -5.54 15.77 -10.10
N GLU A 42 -4.43 15.69 -9.37
CA GLU A 42 -3.39 14.68 -9.63
C GLU A 42 -3.94 13.27 -9.47
N ALA A 43 -4.70 13.02 -8.41
CA ALA A 43 -5.33 11.72 -8.17
C ALA A 43 -6.31 11.36 -9.28
N GLN A 44 -7.21 12.29 -9.64
CA GLN A 44 -8.21 12.06 -10.67
C GLN A 44 -7.59 11.76 -12.03
N THR A 45 -6.53 12.48 -12.42
CA THR A 45 -5.86 12.22 -13.70
C THR A 45 -5.19 10.85 -13.78
N VAL A 46 -4.70 10.31 -12.64
CA VAL A 46 -4.14 8.95 -12.57
C VAL A 46 -5.24 7.89 -12.59
N ILE A 47 -6.36 8.13 -11.91
CA ILE A 47 -7.55 7.25 -11.94
C ILE A 47 -8.11 7.17 -13.37
N ASP A 48 -8.28 8.32 -14.03
CA ASP A 48 -8.77 8.42 -15.40
C ASP A 48 -7.84 7.77 -16.43
N ALA A 49 -6.57 7.56 -16.08
CA ALA A 49 -5.64 6.78 -16.91
C ALA A 49 -5.97 5.27 -16.92
N GLY A 50 -6.82 4.78 -15.99
CA GLY A 50 -7.34 3.43 -15.96
C GLY A 50 -6.58 2.47 -15.03
N VAL A 51 -5.99 2.98 -13.94
CA VAL A 51 -5.41 2.12 -12.89
C VAL A 51 -6.50 1.34 -12.16
N ASP A 52 -6.19 0.12 -11.71
CA ASP A 52 -7.13 -0.72 -10.96
C ASP A 52 -7.39 -0.21 -9.54
N ALA A 53 -6.41 0.49 -8.94
CA ALA A 53 -6.58 1.20 -7.69
C ALA A 53 -5.63 2.39 -7.59
N TYR A 54 -6.10 3.45 -6.92
CA TYR A 54 -5.27 4.60 -6.60
C TYR A 54 -4.69 4.50 -5.19
N VAL A 55 -3.40 4.82 -5.04
CA VAL A 55 -2.68 4.70 -3.77
C VAL A 55 -2.44 6.06 -3.15
N PHE A 56 -3.07 6.33 -2.02
CA PHE A 56 -2.76 7.50 -1.20
C PHE A 56 -1.47 7.30 -0.41
N ILE A 57 -0.73 8.38 -0.20
CA ILE A 57 0.48 8.40 0.63
C ILE A 57 0.09 8.95 2.00
N SER A 58 0.29 8.17 3.06
CA SER A 58 -0.24 8.46 4.40
C SER A 58 0.25 9.80 4.99
N ASN A 59 1.47 10.22 4.68
CA ASN A 59 2.00 11.48 5.17
C ASN A 59 1.43 12.72 4.45
N GLN A 60 0.61 12.53 3.41
CA GLN A 60 -0.17 13.61 2.80
C GLN A 60 -1.52 13.82 3.48
N PHE A 61 -1.97 12.90 4.32
CA PHE A 61 -3.24 13.06 5.04
C PHE A 61 -3.19 14.10 6.15
N ALA A 62 -2.03 14.28 6.80
CA ALA A 62 -1.83 15.28 7.84
C ALA A 62 -0.33 15.52 8.05
N LYS A 63 0.04 16.66 8.60
CA LYS A 63 1.45 16.98 8.94
C LYS A 63 1.95 16.07 10.07
N GLU A 64 3.26 15.97 10.22
CA GLU A 64 3.91 15.08 11.17
C GLU A 64 3.41 15.24 12.61
N ASN A 65 3.13 16.47 13.04
CA ASN A 65 2.68 16.82 14.38
C ASN A 65 1.15 16.93 14.53
N GLU A 66 0.38 16.66 13.49
CA GLU A 66 -1.09 16.68 13.54
C GLU A 66 -1.65 15.31 13.93
N SER A 67 -2.82 15.32 14.58
CA SER A 67 -3.49 14.12 15.06
C SER A 67 -4.07 13.26 13.92
N GLU A 68 -4.44 12.02 14.25
CA GLU A 68 -5.18 11.16 13.33
C GLU A 68 -6.60 11.66 13.03
N ASP A 69 -7.20 12.45 13.91
CA ASP A 69 -8.50 13.09 13.63
C ASP A 69 -8.40 14.09 12.47
N VAL A 70 -7.26 14.79 12.35
CA VAL A 70 -6.98 15.66 11.19
C VAL A 70 -6.80 14.79 9.94
N ALA A 71 -6.02 13.74 10.02
CA ALA A 71 -5.83 12.81 8.91
C ALA A 71 -7.16 12.22 8.44
N LYS A 72 -8.00 11.78 9.36
CA LYS A 72 -9.33 11.24 9.07
C LYS A 72 -10.22 12.24 8.32
N LYS A 73 -10.32 13.48 8.79
CA LYS A 73 -11.08 14.54 8.11
C LYS A 73 -10.57 14.82 6.70
N ASN A 74 -9.25 14.81 6.52
CA ASN A 74 -8.66 15.03 5.21
C ASN A 74 -8.91 13.83 4.27
N ILE A 75 -8.89 12.61 4.79
CA ILE A 75 -9.29 11.42 4.02
C ILE A 75 -10.76 11.53 3.60
N GLU A 76 -11.68 11.87 4.52
CA GLU A 76 -13.09 12.09 4.21
C GLU A 76 -13.25 13.11 3.08
N TYR A 77 -12.55 14.25 3.19
CA TYR A 77 -12.58 15.29 2.16
C TYR A 77 -12.08 14.79 0.80
N LEU A 78 -10.98 14.02 0.77
CA LEU A 78 -10.45 13.45 -0.48
C LEU A 78 -11.44 12.46 -1.10
N LEU A 79 -12.06 11.59 -0.30
CA LEU A 79 -13.05 10.62 -0.77
C LEU A 79 -14.33 11.27 -1.32
N ASP A 80 -14.71 12.44 -0.80
CA ASP A 80 -15.86 13.21 -1.27
C ASP A 80 -15.62 13.92 -2.61
N HIS A 81 -14.33 14.14 -2.98
CA HIS A 81 -13.95 14.95 -4.15
C HIS A 81 -13.21 14.17 -5.25
N ILE A 82 -12.86 12.93 -4.99
CA ILE A 82 -12.19 12.05 -5.97
C ILE A 82 -13.17 10.96 -6.39
N ASP A 83 -13.45 10.88 -7.68
CA ASP A 83 -14.28 9.83 -8.26
C ASP A 83 -13.42 8.58 -8.51
N GLY A 84 -13.54 7.61 -7.62
CA GLY A 84 -12.77 6.36 -7.68
C GLY A 84 -13.43 5.26 -6.85
N ASP A 85 -13.31 4.02 -7.34
CA ASP A 85 -13.95 2.86 -6.72
C ASP A 85 -13.05 2.14 -5.72
N MET A 86 -11.72 2.19 -5.92
CA MET A 86 -10.79 1.42 -5.11
C MET A 86 -9.53 2.22 -4.77
N PHE A 87 -9.25 2.32 -3.49
CA PHE A 87 -8.08 2.99 -2.96
C PHE A 87 -7.19 2.06 -2.14
N GLY A 88 -5.92 2.42 -2.06
CA GLY A 88 -4.97 1.86 -1.12
C GLY A 88 -4.23 2.96 -0.36
N VAL A 89 -3.53 2.57 0.70
CA VAL A 89 -2.65 3.48 1.44
C VAL A 89 -1.22 2.95 1.42
N TYR A 90 -0.27 3.84 1.24
CA TYR A 90 1.16 3.58 1.40
C TYR A 90 1.72 4.42 2.55
N GLU A 91 2.22 3.78 3.59
CA GLU A 91 2.96 4.41 4.68
C GLU A 91 4.36 4.79 4.20
N CYS A 92 4.44 5.83 3.35
CA CYS A 92 5.69 6.28 2.75
C CYS A 92 6.62 6.89 3.80
N PRO A 93 7.91 6.49 3.88
CA PRO A 93 8.82 7.02 4.88
C PRO A 93 9.33 8.43 4.59
N ALA A 94 9.15 8.95 3.37
CA ALA A 94 9.64 10.26 2.95
C ALA A 94 8.47 11.23 2.66
N PRO A 95 8.52 12.50 3.09
CA PRO A 95 9.57 13.16 3.88
C PRO A 95 9.59 12.76 5.36
N TYR A 96 8.51 12.20 5.90
CA TYR A 96 8.39 11.61 7.24
C TYR A 96 7.45 10.41 7.19
N LYS A 97 7.64 9.47 8.11
CA LYS A 97 6.82 8.27 8.19
C LYS A 97 5.58 8.54 9.05
N ARG A 98 4.39 8.45 8.42
CA ARG A 98 3.12 8.44 9.14
C ARG A 98 2.52 7.05 9.03
N LEU A 99 2.56 6.31 10.13
CA LEU A 99 1.88 5.03 10.25
C LEU A 99 0.40 5.29 10.59
N LEU A 100 -0.49 4.42 10.12
CA LEU A 100 -1.88 4.40 10.54
C LEU A 100 -2.00 3.57 11.82
N SER A 101 -2.73 4.08 12.82
CA SER A 101 -3.12 3.26 13.95
C SER A 101 -4.07 2.14 13.53
N PRO A 102 -4.19 1.07 14.32
CA PRO A 102 -5.22 0.05 14.10
C PRO A 102 -6.64 0.63 14.01
N GLU A 103 -6.93 1.66 14.81
CA GLU A 103 -8.23 2.35 14.86
C GLU A 103 -8.52 3.11 13.57
N LEU A 104 -7.56 3.90 13.06
CA LEU A 104 -7.72 4.63 11.80
C LEU A 104 -7.81 3.65 10.63
N LEU A 105 -7.01 2.59 10.63
CA LEU A 105 -7.04 1.57 9.59
C LEU A 105 -8.37 0.81 9.57
N LYS A 106 -8.94 0.48 10.75
CA LYS A 106 -10.27 -0.11 10.87
C LYS A 106 -11.33 0.80 10.28
N TRP A 107 -11.28 2.08 10.62
CA TRP A 107 -12.19 3.07 10.04
C TRP A 107 -12.06 3.13 8.50
N CYS A 108 -10.84 3.14 7.97
CA CYS A 108 -10.63 3.06 6.51
C CYS A 108 -11.30 1.81 5.90
N ALA A 109 -11.16 0.67 6.55
CA ALA A 109 -11.79 -0.57 6.10
C ALA A 109 -13.32 -0.52 6.12
N GLU A 110 -13.91 0.15 7.13
CA GLU A 110 -15.37 0.34 7.28
C GLU A 110 -15.97 1.26 6.20
N THR A 111 -15.17 2.10 5.55
CA THR A 111 -15.63 2.90 4.39
C THR A 111 -15.91 2.07 3.14
N GLU A 112 -15.40 0.82 3.10
CA GLU A 112 -15.42 -0.07 1.92
C GLU A 112 -14.71 0.49 0.68
N LYS A 113 -14.09 1.68 0.78
CA LYS A 113 -13.32 2.32 -0.29
C LYS A 113 -11.86 1.89 -0.33
N PHE A 114 -11.29 1.46 0.80
CA PHE A 114 -9.89 1.06 0.89
C PHE A 114 -9.75 -0.47 0.80
N ALA A 115 -9.03 -0.91 -0.25
CA ALA A 115 -8.77 -2.33 -0.50
C ALA A 115 -7.48 -2.83 0.16
N PHE A 116 -6.49 -1.96 0.37
CA PHE A 116 -5.21 -2.39 0.92
C PHE A 116 -4.41 -1.29 1.63
N LEU A 117 -3.51 -1.76 2.51
CA LEU A 117 -2.42 -1.00 3.11
C LEU A 117 -1.08 -1.61 2.70
N LYS A 118 -0.14 -0.80 2.22
CA LYS A 118 1.29 -1.12 2.21
C LYS A 118 1.90 -0.65 3.52
N ASP A 119 2.10 -1.60 4.42
CA ASP A 119 2.67 -1.36 5.75
C ASP A 119 4.18 -1.24 5.71
N THR A 120 4.73 -0.27 6.45
CA THR A 120 6.16 -0.03 6.59
C THR A 120 6.60 0.14 8.04
N CYS A 121 5.80 -0.31 9.01
CA CYS A 121 6.11 -0.14 10.43
C CYS A 121 7.40 -0.88 10.85
N CYS A 122 7.72 -2.00 10.20
CA CYS A 122 8.84 -2.87 10.54
C CYS A 122 8.78 -3.43 11.98
N ASP A 123 7.59 -3.50 12.57
CA ASP A 123 7.32 -3.94 13.93
C ASP A 123 6.19 -4.98 13.88
N LEU A 124 6.48 -6.20 14.33
CA LEU A 124 5.53 -7.31 14.25
C LEU A 124 4.33 -7.14 15.17
N ASP A 125 4.50 -6.52 16.34
CA ASP A 125 3.41 -6.32 17.30
C ASP A 125 2.40 -5.28 16.75
N GLN A 126 2.91 -4.18 16.17
CA GLN A 126 2.07 -3.20 15.48
C GLN A 126 1.37 -3.81 14.27
N LEU A 127 2.08 -4.61 13.49
CA LEU A 127 1.52 -5.26 12.32
C LEU A 127 0.41 -6.25 12.70
N GLU A 128 0.62 -7.04 13.77
CA GLU A 128 -0.41 -7.94 14.30
C GLU A 128 -1.66 -7.20 14.76
N ALA A 129 -1.47 -6.06 15.46
CA ALA A 129 -2.59 -5.22 15.89
C ALA A 129 -3.40 -4.68 14.70
N LYS A 130 -2.72 -4.25 13.62
CA LYS A 130 -3.37 -3.82 12.37
C LYS A 130 -4.11 -4.97 11.69
N CYS A 131 -3.51 -6.17 11.62
CA CYS A 131 -4.16 -7.35 11.03
C CYS A 131 -5.45 -7.70 11.79
N LYS A 132 -5.40 -7.69 13.13
CA LYS A 132 -6.58 -7.92 13.98
C LYS A 132 -7.67 -6.86 13.77
N ALA A 133 -7.27 -5.60 13.61
CA ALA A 133 -8.22 -4.49 13.45
C ALA A 133 -9.03 -4.59 12.14
N VAL A 134 -8.47 -5.19 11.09
CA VAL A 134 -9.13 -5.34 9.78
C VAL A 134 -9.62 -6.76 9.50
N GLU A 135 -9.52 -7.66 10.48
CA GLU A 135 -10.01 -9.03 10.34
C GLU A 135 -11.49 -9.07 9.97
N GLY A 136 -11.85 -9.88 8.97
CA GLY A 136 -13.22 -9.98 8.46
C GLY A 136 -13.64 -8.87 7.51
N THR A 137 -12.79 -7.86 7.25
CA THR A 137 -13.06 -6.79 6.27
C THR A 137 -12.48 -7.10 4.88
N GLY A 138 -12.80 -6.26 3.90
CA GLY A 138 -12.23 -6.31 2.55
C GLY A 138 -10.77 -5.82 2.46
N LEU A 139 -10.31 -5.02 3.43
CA LEU A 139 -8.98 -4.42 3.42
C LEU A 139 -7.87 -5.46 3.66
N LYS A 140 -6.83 -5.44 2.83
CA LYS A 140 -5.69 -6.35 2.90
C LYS A 140 -4.40 -5.60 3.26
N ILE A 141 -3.57 -6.19 4.12
CA ILE A 141 -2.28 -5.60 4.51
C ILE A 141 -1.15 -6.31 3.77
N PHE A 142 -0.27 -5.54 3.14
CA PHE A 142 0.93 -6.01 2.47
C PHE A 142 2.16 -5.49 3.22
N ASN A 143 3.00 -6.41 3.70
CA ASN A 143 4.23 -6.05 4.41
C ASN A 143 5.31 -5.57 3.43
N ALA A 144 5.96 -4.46 3.72
CA ALA A 144 7.09 -3.95 2.92
C ALA A 144 8.46 -4.48 3.41
N ASN A 145 8.52 -5.10 4.61
CA ASN A 145 9.76 -5.61 5.19
C ASN A 145 9.99 -7.08 4.78
N ALA A 146 11.03 -7.30 3.97
CA ALA A 146 11.38 -8.64 3.51
C ALA A 146 11.74 -9.58 4.67
N ALA A 147 12.47 -9.09 5.67
CA ALA A 147 12.97 -9.92 6.77
C ALA A 147 11.87 -10.50 7.67
N THR A 148 10.69 -9.89 7.69
CA THR A 148 9.56 -10.33 8.52
C THR A 148 8.39 -10.90 7.71
N LEU A 149 8.57 -11.12 6.40
CA LEU A 149 7.46 -11.51 5.52
C LEU A 149 6.75 -12.79 5.97
N LEU A 150 7.48 -13.88 6.22
CA LEU A 150 6.88 -15.15 6.60
C LEU A 150 6.02 -15.01 7.87
N ARG A 151 6.57 -14.35 8.90
CA ARG A 151 5.84 -14.09 10.15
C ARG A 151 4.59 -13.24 9.92
N SER A 152 4.69 -12.22 9.07
CA SER A 152 3.54 -11.37 8.76
C SER A 152 2.42 -12.13 8.01
N MET A 153 2.78 -13.08 7.14
CA MET A 153 1.81 -13.95 6.48
C MET A 153 1.07 -14.85 7.48
N GLU A 154 1.77 -15.37 8.49
CA GLU A 154 1.17 -16.15 9.58
C GLU A 154 0.22 -15.33 10.44
N MET A 155 0.46 -14.02 10.58
CA MET A 155 -0.38 -13.06 11.30
C MET A 155 -1.61 -12.58 10.50
N GLY A 156 -1.71 -12.90 9.21
CA GLY A 156 -2.85 -12.53 8.37
C GLY A 156 -2.58 -11.48 7.30
N CYS A 157 -1.32 -11.06 7.10
CA CYS A 157 -0.98 -10.23 5.95
C CYS A 157 -1.27 -10.97 4.63
N ALA A 158 -1.66 -10.22 3.61
CA ALA A 158 -2.04 -10.77 2.31
C ALA A 158 -0.84 -11.02 1.38
N GLY A 159 0.33 -10.43 1.67
CA GLY A 159 1.49 -10.58 0.83
C GLY A 159 2.60 -9.57 1.08
N TYR A 160 3.43 -9.40 0.08
CA TYR A 160 4.61 -8.56 0.11
C TYR A 160 4.51 -7.38 -0.85
N SER A 161 4.87 -6.19 -0.38
CA SER A 161 4.97 -4.95 -1.19
C SER A 161 6.27 -4.21 -0.89
N GLY A 162 7.40 -4.88 -1.02
CA GLY A 162 8.73 -4.34 -0.74
C GLY A 162 9.58 -4.15 -2.00
N VAL A 163 10.68 -3.41 -1.83
CA VAL A 163 11.63 -3.07 -2.90
C VAL A 163 12.22 -4.33 -3.55
N MET A 164 12.47 -5.37 -2.77
CA MET A 164 13.11 -6.59 -3.26
C MET A 164 12.23 -7.39 -4.22
N ALA A 165 10.93 -7.13 -4.29
CA ALA A 165 10.06 -7.71 -5.32
C ALA A 165 10.42 -7.27 -6.75
N ASN A 166 11.20 -6.19 -6.91
CA ASN A 166 11.74 -5.79 -8.21
C ASN A 166 12.86 -6.71 -8.71
N PHE A 167 13.49 -7.46 -7.80
CA PHE A 167 14.64 -8.33 -8.11
C PHE A 167 14.28 -9.81 -8.13
N HIS A 168 13.41 -10.25 -7.21
CA HIS A 168 13.07 -11.66 -7.01
C HIS A 168 11.55 -11.87 -6.87
N PRO A 169 10.72 -11.36 -7.79
CA PRO A 169 9.26 -11.44 -7.66
C PRO A 169 8.75 -12.87 -7.58
N ASP A 170 9.36 -13.79 -8.31
CA ASP A 170 9.04 -15.21 -8.34
C ASP A 170 9.22 -15.90 -6.98
N LEU A 171 10.29 -15.57 -6.26
CA LEU A 171 10.57 -16.11 -4.94
C LEU A 171 9.57 -15.62 -3.90
N TYR A 172 9.23 -14.33 -3.92
CA TYR A 172 8.20 -13.76 -3.04
C TYR A 172 6.82 -14.33 -3.35
N VAL A 173 6.46 -14.47 -4.61
CA VAL A 173 5.20 -15.11 -5.03
C VAL A 173 5.14 -16.56 -4.57
N TRP A 174 6.25 -17.31 -4.74
CA TRP A 174 6.30 -18.70 -4.28
C TRP A 174 6.09 -18.78 -2.77
N LEU A 175 6.81 -17.94 -1.99
CA LEU A 175 6.69 -17.90 -0.53
C LEU A 175 5.24 -17.64 -0.10
N CYS A 176 4.63 -16.56 -0.63
CA CYS A 176 3.26 -16.18 -0.28
C CYS A 176 2.23 -17.25 -0.61
N LYS A 177 2.45 -18.04 -1.66
CA LYS A 177 1.51 -19.11 -2.08
C LYS A 177 1.70 -20.42 -1.34
N ASN A 178 2.92 -20.76 -0.91
CA ASN A 178 3.25 -22.12 -0.48
C ASN A 178 3.64 -22.24 1.01
N TYR A 179 3.71 -21.15 1.76
CA TYR A 179 4.23 -21.17 3.15
C TYR A 179 3.45 -22.11 4.08
N LYS A 180 2.15 -22.30 3.86
CA LYS A 180 1.32 -23.21 4.66
C LYS A 180 1.53 -24.68 4.30
N GLU A 181 1.72 -24.97 3.01
CA GLU A 181 1.84 -26.33 2.49
C GLU A 181 3.28 -26.85 2.59
N GLN A 182 4.28 -25.97 2.54
CA GLN A 182 5.70 -26.30 2.56
C GLN A 182 6.45 -25.45 3.59
N PRO A 183 6.15 -25.54 4.90
CA PRO A 183 6.65 -24.62 5.91
C PRO A 183 8.18 -24.66 6.06
N GLU A 184 8.82 -25.84 5.98
CA GLU A 184 10.28 -25.96 6.09
C GLU A 184 10.99 -25.23 4.95
N LYS A 185 10.53 -25.47 3.72
CA LYS A 185 11.09 -24.82 2.53
C LYS A 185 10.79 -23.31 2.51
N ALA A 186 9.64 -22.90 3.02
CA ALA A 186 9.29 -21.50 3.18
C ALA A 186 10.24 -20.81 4.17
N GLN A 187 10.62 -21.48 5.26
CA GLN A 187 11.58 -20.97 6.22
C GLN A 187 13.00 -20.87 5.63
N GLU A 188 13.44 -21.86 4.85
CA GLU A 188 14.74 -21.82 4.13
C GLU A 188 14.77 -20.65 3.15
N LEU A 189 13.70 -20.49 2.34
CA LEU A 189 13.60 -19.38 1.41
C LEU A 189 13.53 -18.03 2.13
N MET A 190 12.82 -17.94 3.26
CA MET A 190 12.77 -16.73 4.08
C MET A 190 14.15 -16.33 4.60
N ASN A 191 14.95 -17.30 5.06
CA ASN A 191 16.33 -17.04 5.53
C ASN A 191 17.18 -16.48 4.39
N PHE A 192 17.07 -17.02 3.19
CA PHE A 192 17.75 -16.52 2.00
C PHE A 192 17.31 -15.08 1.66
N LEU A 193 15.99 -14.84 1.56
CA LEU A 193 15.45 -13.54 1.22
C LEU A 193 15.79 -12.47 2.28
N GLY A 194 15.79 -12.83 3.56
CA GLY A 194 16.17 -11.93 4.63
C GLY A 194 17.66 -11.54 4.61
N ALA A 195 18.53 -12.43 4.13
CA ALA A 195 19.96 -12.13 3.96
C ALA A 195 20.26 -11.35 2.67
N ALA A 196 19.39 -11.44 1.67
CA ALA A 196 19.54 -10.79 0.37
C ALA A 196 18.88 -9.41 0.27
N SER A 197 18.20 -8.94 1.35
CA SER A 197 17.42 -7.70 1.38
C SER A 197 18.14 -6.52 2.05
#